data_47426f30c871617b0d7468d1e8c9dc78
#
_entry.id   47426f30c871617b0d7468d1e8c9dc78
#
_cell.length_a   1.000
_cell.length_b   1.000
_cell.length_c   1.000
_cell.angle_alpha   90.00
_cell.angle_beta   90.00
_cell.angle_gamma   90.00
#
_symmetry.space_group_name_H-M   'P 1'
#
loop_
_entity.id
_entity.type
_entity.pdbx_description
1 polymer ?
#
loop_
_entity_poly.entity_id
_entity_poly.type
_entity_poly.pdbx_seq_one_letter_code
_entity_poly.pdbx_strand_id
1 'polypeptide(L)'
;MDWGMQNRLAQLIQADGHCLFLPVDHGYFQGPIKKLENPRKTLEPLLPYTDAIFITRGVVRSSVDPDKTKPIILRVSGGTSLEGKDLAHEGITTSMEEAIRLNACAVGISIFVGTDYEHDSLLNLAK
;
A
#
# COMPACT_ATOMS: atom_id res chain seq x y z
N MET A 1 -11.98 17.19 11.03
CA MET A 1 -11.04 16.04 11.06
C MET A 1 -10.79 15.70 12.52
N ASP A 2 -10.98 14.44 12.93
CA ASP A 2 -10.72 14.04 14.31
C ASP A 2 -9.20 13.97 14.62
N TRP A 3 -8.87 13.88 15.90
CA TRP A 3 -7.47 13.85 16.34
C TRP A 3 -6.70 12.67 15.78
N GLY A 4 -7.31 11.48 15.71
CA GLY A 4 -6.66 10.28 15.20
C GLY A 4 -6.28 10.39 13.72
N MET A 5 -7.15 10.99 12.91
CA MET A 5 -6.86 11.27 11.49
C MET A 5 -5.74 12.30 11.34
N GLN A 6 -5.78 13.39 12.14
CA GLN A 6 -4.72 14.40 12.15
C GLN A 6 -3.36 13.79 12.51
N ASN A 7 -3.34 12.93 13.54
CA ASN A 7 -2.11 12.26 13.97
C ASN A 7 -1.55 11.33 12.88
N ARG A 8 -2.40 10.56 12.18
CA ARG A 8 -1.95 9.71 11.07
C ARG A 8 -1.45 10.51 9.89
N LEU A 9 -2.14 11.60 9.53
CA LEU A 9 -1.67 12.48 8.45
C LEU A 9 -0.31 13.10 8.76
N ALA A 10 -0.09 13.52 10.01
CA ALA A 10 1.20 14.09 10.43
C ALA A 10 2.36 13.07 10.38
N GLN A 11 2.07 11.77 10.36
CA GLN A 11 3.10 10.74 10.12
C GLN A 11 3.44 10.57 8.63
N LEU A 12 2.53 10.92 7.74
CA LEU A 12 2.68 10.75 6.29
C LEU A 12 3.16 12.02 5.60
N ILE A 13 2.61 13.16 5.99
CA ILE A 13 2.93 14.47 5.41
C ILE A 13 3.80 15.22 6.42
N GLN A 14 5.02 15.57 6.00
CA GLN A 14 5.98 16.24 6.86
C GLN A 14 5.57 17.68 7.16
N ALA A 15 6.25 18.31 8.13
CA ALA A 15 5.93 19.68 8.56
C ALA A 15 6.07 20.74 7.45
N ASP A 16 6.86 20.47 6.42
CA ASP A 16 7.02 21.31 5.23
C ASP A 16 5.92 21.11 4.18
N GLY A 17 4.95 20.24 4.44
CA GLY A 17 3.85 19.91 3.53
C GLY A 17 4.18 18.92 2.43
N HIS A 18 5.38 18.31 2.44
CA HIS A 18 5.81 17.33 1.45
C HIS A 18 5.80 15.91 2.01
N CYS A 19 5.81 14.93 1.10
CA CYS A 19 5.94 13.51 1.44
C CYS A 19 6.58 12.75 0.28
N LEU A 20 7.41 11.76 0.63
CA LEU A 20 8.00 10.82 -0.32
C LEU A 20 7.60 9.40 0.09
N PHE A 21 6.72 8.78 -0.70
CA PHE A 21 6.28 7.41 -0.46
C PHE A 21 7.05 6.44 -1.36
N LEU A 22 7.54 5.35 -0.76
CA LEU A 22 8.23 4.27 -1.47
C LEU A 22 7.24 3.12 -1.76
N PRO A 23 6.77 2.95 -3.01
CA PRO A 23 5.89 1.84 -3.36
C PRO A 23 6.70 0.57 -3.60
N VAL A 24 6.33 -0.51 -2.93
CA VAL A 24 6.88 -1.87 -3.09
C VAL A 24 5.77 -2.93 -3.16
N ASP A 25 4.58 -2.49 -3.56
CA ASP A 25 3.38 -3.33 -3.67
C ASP A 25 3.25 -4.05 -5.02
N HIS A 26 3.97 -3.66 -6.06
CA HIS A 26 3.82 -4.15 -7.45
C HIS A 26 3.83 -5.67 -7.59
N GLY A 27 4.52 -6.38 -6.72
CA GLY A 27 4.59 -7.84 -6.75
C GLY A 27 3.24 -8.56 -6.62
N TYR A 28 2.19 -7.88 -6.14
CA TYR A 28 0.87 -8.49 -5.99
C TYR A 28 0.25 -8.87 -7.33
N PHE A 29 0.58 -8.17 -8.42
CA PHE A 29 0.05 -8.44 -9.76
C PHE A 29 1.14 -8.77 -10.78
N GLN A 30 2.37 -8.25 -10.61
CA GLN A 30 3.49 -8.48 -11.52
C GLN A 30 4.30 -9.74 -11.18
N GLY A 31 4.12 -10.30 -9.97
CA GLY A 31 4.96 -11.37 -9.47
C GLY A 31 6.37 -10.90 -9.10
N PRO A 32 7.35 -11.81 -9.02
CA PRO A 32 8.72 -11.51 -8.59
C PRO A 32 9.50 -10.79 -9.68
N ILE A 33 9.39 -9.47 -9.73
CA ILE A 33 10.15 -8.64 -10.66
C ILE A 33 11.51 -8.25 -10.06
N LYS A 34 12.44 -7.86 -10.94
CA LYS A 34 13.79 -7.42 -10.54
C LYS A 34 13.73 -6.38 -9.43
N LYS A 35 14.52 -6.59 -8.38
CA LYS A 35 14.57 -5.81 -7.13
C LYS A 35 13.38 -5.97 -6.19
N LEU A 36 12.32 -6.67 -6.57
CA LEU A 36 11.23 -7.03 -5.64
C LEU A 36 11.16 -8.54 -5.35
N GLU A 37 12.12 -9.33 -5.85
CA GLU A 37 12.26 -10.75 -5.49
C GLU A 37 12.61 -10.91 -3.99
N ASN A 38 13.31 -9.93 -3.43
CA ASN A 38 13.59 -9.84 -2.01
C ASN A 38 13.28 -8.42 -1.52
N PRO A 39 12.02 -8.15 -1.11
CA PRO A 39 11.60 -6.81 -0.72
C PRO A 39 12.40 -6.25 0.46
N ARG A 40 12.80 -7.06 1.44
CA ARG A 40 13.64 -6.62 2.56
C ARG A 40 14.95 -5.97 2.08
N LYS A 41 15.66 -6.66 1.20
CA LYS A 41 16.94 -6.18 0.66
C LYS A 41 16.79 -4.88 -0.12
N THR A 42 15.64 -4.66 -0.72
CA THR A 42 15.33 -3.42 -1.45
C THR A 42 14.92 -2.30 -0.51
N LEU A 43 14.12 -2.61 0.51
CA LEU A 43 13.61 -1.62 1.45
C LEU A 43 14.69 -1.04 2.36
N GLU A 44 15.49 -1.90 3.01
CA GLU A 44 16.43 -1.49 4.06
C GLU A 44 17.30 -0.27 3.68
N PRO A 45 17.97 -0.22 2.52
CA PRO A 45 18.80 0.92 2.14
C PRO A 45 18.01 2.18 1.78
N LEU A 46 16.72 2.07 1.48
CA LEU A 46 15.87 3.17 1.02
C LEU A 46 15.04 3.80 2.16
N LEU A 47 14.80 3.06 3.25
CA LEU A 47 14.02 3.56 4.39
C LEU A 47 14.49 4.91 4.93
N PRO A 48 15.78 5.23 5.03
CA PRO A 48 16.22 6.53 5.54
C PRO A 48 15.78 7.73 4.66
N TYR A 49 15.47 7.48 3.39
CA TYR A 49 15.17 8.52 2.40
C TYR A 49 13.68 8.62 2.06
N THR A 50 12.81 7.92 2.78
CA THR A 50 11.37 7.91 2.55
C THR A 50 10.60 8.30 3.81
N ASP A 51 9.44 8.88 3.63
CA ASP A 51 8.53 9.26 4.73
C ASP A 51 7.57 8.12 5.07
N ALA A 52 7.12 7.37 4.08
CA ALA A 52 6.27 6.20 4.27
C ALA A 52 6.52 5.14 3.19
N ILE A 53 6.09 3.90 3.46
CA ILE A 53 6.15 2.79 2.50
C ILE A 53 4.74 2.39 2.09
N PHE A 54 4.52 2.19 0.78
CA PHE A 54 3.28 1.67 0.22
C PHE A 54 3.47 0.19 -0.14
N ILE A 55 2.73 -0.71 0.53
CA ILE A 55 3.12 -2.10 0.64
C ILE A 55 1.90 -3.02 0.83
N THR A 56 2.02 -4.29 0.42
CA THR A 56 1.00 -5.31 0.68
C THR A 56 1.18 -5.96 2.06
N ARG A 57 0.09 -6.51 2.63
CA ARG A 57 0.09 -7.21 3.93
C ARG A 57 1.09 -8.37 4.01
N GLY A 58 1.25 -9.11 2.89
CA GLY A 58 2.19 -10.24 2.83
C GLY A 58 3.64 -9.78 2.95
N VAL A 59 3.99 -8.70 2.24
CA VAL A 59 5.35 -8.14 2.28
C VAL A 59 5.65 -7.48 3.62
N VAL A 60 4.68 -6.81 4.26
CA VAL A 60 4.83 -6.31 5.64
C VAL A 60 5.28 -7.43 6.57
N ARG A 61 4.55 -8.54 6.59
CA ARG A 61 4.82 -9.68 7.50
C ARG A 61 6.13 -10.39 7.23
N SER A 62 6.54 -10.49 5.97
CA SER A 62 7.71 -11.27 5.57
C SER A 62 9.01 -10.46 5.48
N SER A 63 8.90 -9.15 5.25
CA SER A 63 10.04 -8.38 4.77
C SER A 63 10.31 -7.09 5.54
N VAL A 64 9.37 -6.63 6.37
CA VAL A 64 9.53 -5.41 7.16
C VAL A 64 9.97 -5.75 8.58
N ASP A 65 11.02 -5.09 9.04
CA ASP A 65 11.47 -5.17 10.43
C ASP A 65 10.61 -4.21 11.27
N PRO A 66 9.84 -4.71 12.25
CA PRO A 66 8.94 -3.87 13.03
C PRO A 66 9.65 -2.77 13.83
N ASP A 67 10.93 -2.99 14.19
CA ASP A 67 11.73 -2.04 14.99
C ASP A 67 12.34 -0.93 14.13
N LYS A 68 12.34 -1.08 12.80
CA LYS A 68 13.06 -0.19 11.86
C LYS A 68 12.20 0.30 10.70
N THR A 69 10.89 0.22 10.83
CA THR A 69 9.99 0.59 9.73
C THR A 69 9.69 2.09 9.70
N LYS A 70 9.15 2.51 8.57
CA LYS A 70 8.48 3.80 8.37
C LYS A 70 6.96 3.63 8.47
N PRO A 71 6.19 4.70 8.58
CA PRO A 71 4.73 4.64 8.48
C PRO A 71 4.28 3.81 7.29
N ILE A 72 3.26 2.98 7.49
CA ILE A 72 2.76 2.03 6.49
C ILE A 72 1.50 2.57 5.84
N ILE A 73 1.50 2.67 4.51
CA ILE A 73 0.31 2.79 3.68
C ILE A 73 0.03 1.38 3.14
N LEU A 74 -1.04 0.75 3.62
CA LEU A 74 -1.34 -0.63 3.28
C LEU A 74 -2.17 -0.74 2.00
N ARG A 75 -1.69 -1.48 1.01
CA ARG A 75 -2.47 -1.85 -0.17
C ARG A 75 -3.60 -2.78 0.23
N VAL A 76 -4.85 -2.36 0.00
CA VAL A 76 -6.05 -3.14 0.38
C VAL A 76 -6.85 -3.65 -0.82
N SER A 77 -6.55 -3.20 -2.04
CA SER A 77 -7.14 -3.75 -3.26
C SER A 77 -6.18 -4.66 -4.03
N GLY A 78 -6.72 -5.54 -4.85
CA GLY A 78 -5.97 -6.50 -5.67
C GLY A 78 -6.88 -7.61 -6.18
N GLY A 79 -6.28 -8.79 -6.47
CA GLY A 79 -7.01 -9.96 -6.95
C GLY A 79 -6.82 -10.23 -8.44
N THR A 80 -5.93 -9.47 -9.09
CA THR A 80 -5.60 -9.61 -10.51
C THR A 80 -4.12 -9.94 -10.71
N SER A 81 -3.75 -10.37 -11.91
CA SER A 81 -2.36 -10.64 -12.28
C SER A 81 -2.13 -10.37 -13.77
N LEU A 82 -0.87 -10.24 -14.17
CA LEU A 82 -0.48 -10.09 -15.59
C LEU A 82 -0.92 -11.28 -16.46
N GLU A 83 -1.10 -12.46 -15.86
CA GLU A 83 -1.62 -13.66 -16.54
C GLU A 83 -3.16 -13.62 -16.67
N GLY A 84 -3.83 -12.73 -15.97
CA GLY A 84 -5.26 -12.52 -16.04
C GLY A 84 -5.65 -11.70 -17.28
N LYS A 85 -6.92 -11.83 -17.71
CA LYS A 85 -7.43 -11.10 -18.88
C LYS A 85 -7.64 -9.62 -18.61
N ASP A 86 -7.83 -9.24 -17.34
CA ASP A 86 -8.18 -7.88 -16.98
C ASP A 86 -7.55 -7.44 -15.66
N LEU A 87 -6.56 -6.56 -15.76
CA LEU A 87 -5.86 -6.01 -14.60
C LEU A 87 -6.68 -4.96 -13.83
N ALA A 88 -7.71 -4.39 -14.47
CA ALA A 88 -8.53 -3.36 -13.85
C ALA A 88 -9.63 -3.91 -12.93
N HIS A 89 -9.88 -5.23 -12.95
CA HIS A 89 -10.91 -5.87 -12.13
C HIS A 89 -10.39 -6.24 -10.74
N GLU A 90 -10.09 -5.24 -9.93
CA GLU A 90 -9.66 -5.43 -8.54
C GLU A 90 -10.83 -5.41 -7.56
N GLY A 91 -10.67 -6.19 -6.47
CA GLY A 91 -11.54 -6.17 -5.30
C GLY A 91 -10.80 -5.80 -4.03
N ILE A 92 -11.52 -5.66 -2.92
CA ILE A 92 -10.92 -5.48 -1.60
C ILE A 92 -10.42 -6.83 -1.11
N THR A 93 -9.11 -6.92 -0.86
CA THR A 93 -8.41 -8.15 -0.45
C THR A 93 -7.92 -8.13 1.00
N THR A 94 -8.07 -6.98 1.67
CA THR A 94 -7.60 -6.78 3.05
C THR A 94 -8.64 -5.96 3.81
N SER A 95 -9.10 -6.45 4.96
CA SER A 95 -10.06 -5.73 5.81
C SER A 95 -9.42 -4.56 6.56
N MET A 96 -10.25 -3.61 7.01
CA MET A 96 -9.80 -2.51 7.87
C MET A 96 -9.27 -3.01 9.22
N GLU A 97 -9.85 -4.07 9.78
CA GLU A 97 -9.36 -4.69 11.02
C GLU A 97 -7.93 -5.21 10.86
N GLU A 98 -7.62 -5.82 9.72
CA GLU A 98 -6.27 -6.28 9.43
C GLU A 98 -5.30 -5.12 9.23
N ALA A 99 -5.73 -4.04 8.57
CA ALA A 99 -4.92 -2.83 8.43
C ALA A 99 -4.59 -2.22 9.80
N ILE A 100 -5.56 -2.17 10.72
CA ILE A 100 -5.37 -1.70 12.10
C ILE A 100 -4.40 -2.62 12.85
N ARG A 101 -4.54 -3.94 12.75
CA ARG A 101 -3.63 -4.91 13.39
C ARG A 101 -2.19 -4.81 12.89
N LEU A 102 -2.00 -4.40 11.63
CA LEU A 102 -0.69 -4.14 11.04
C LEU A 102 -0.17 -2.72 11.33
N ASN A 103 -0.88 -1.97 12.15
CA ASN A 103 -0.53 -0.58 12.50
C ASN A 103 -0.36 0.33 11.27
N ALA A 104 -1.20 0.14 10.25
CA ALA A 104 -1.18 0.98 9.05
C ALA A 104 -1.68 2.40 9.36
N CYS A 105 -0.95 3.41 8.89
CA CYS A 105 -1.33 4.82 9.04
C CYS A 105 -2.39 5.23 8.01
N ALA A 106 -2.38 4.57 6.85
CA ALA A 106 -3.34 4.78 5.78
C ALA A 106 -3.53 3.48 4.98
N VAL A 107 -4.56 3.46 4.15
CA VAL A 107 -4.80 2.40 3.17
C VAL A 107 -4.74 2.99 1.77
N GLY A 108 -4.36 2.15 0.80
CA GLY A 108 -4.31 2.52 -0.61
C GLY A 108 -5.12 1.54 -1.47
N ILE A 109 -5.82 2.10 -2.43
CA ILE A 109 -6.67 1.37 -3.39
C ILE A 109 -6.43 1.90 -4.80
N SER A 110 -6.54 1.03 -5.82
CA SER A 110 -6.59 1.46 -7.21
C SER A 110 -8.01 1.82 -7.64
N ILE A 111 -8.12 2.92 -8.37
CA ILE A 111 -9.33 3.30 -9.10
C ILE A 111 -8.99 3.34 -10.58
N PHE A 112 -9.75 2.60 -11.38
CA PHE A 112 -9.48 2.40 -12.81
C PHE A 112 -10.44 3.24 -13.67
N VAL A 113 -10.18 4.54 -13.71
CA VAL A 113 -11.01 5.51 -14.45
C VAL A 113 -11.04 5.19 -15.95
N GLY A 114 -12.23 5.20 -16.53
CA GLY A 114 -12.45 4.95 -17.96
C GLY A 114 -12.45 3.48 -18.38
N THR A 115 -12.41 2.54 -17.42
CA THR A 115 -12.57 1.10 -17.68
C THR A 115 -13.98 0.62 -17.35
N ASP A 116 -14.34 -0.59 -17.79
CA ASP A 116 -15.61 -1.23 -17.45
C ASP A 116 -15.80 -1.45 -15.94
N TYR A 117 -14.71 -1.38 -15.16
CA TYR A 117 -14.66 -1.59 -13.70
C TYR A 117 -14.53 -0.29 -12.89
N GLU A 118 -14.68 0.87 -13.52
CA GLU A 118 -14.62 2.16 -12.82
C GLU A 118 -15.64 2.22 -11.68
N HIS A 119 -16.89 1.85 -11.98
CA HIS A 119 -17.96 1.84 -10.99
C HIS A 119 -17.63 0.95 -9.79
N ASP A 120 -17.16 -0.27 -10.02
CA ASP A 120 -16.81 -1.23 -8.97
C ASP A 120 -15.63 -0.73 -8.12
N SER A 121 -14.65 -0.10 -8.76
CA SER A 121 -13.50 0.46 -8.04
C SER A 121 -13.89 1.65 -7.14
N LEU A 122 -14.84 2.48 -7.56
CA LEU A 122 -15.41 3.56 -6.74
C LEU A 122 -16.24 3.02 -5.58
N LEU A 123 -17.04 1.96 -5.79
CA LEU A 123 -17.76 1.28 -4.71
C LEU A 123 -16.81 0.64 -3.70
N ASN A 124 -15.69 0.10 -4.16
CA ASN A 124 -14.65 -0.44 -3.28
C ASN A 124 -14.00 0.64 -2.41
N LEU A 125 -13.86 1.87 -2.92
CA LEU A 125 -13.37 3.00 -2.14
C LEU A 125 -14.33 3.41 -1.02
N ALA A 126 -15.63 3.18 -1.19
CA ALA A 126 -16.66 3.57 -0.21
C ALA A 126 -16.83 2.56 0.94
N LYS A 127 -16.21 1.38 0.86
CA LYS A 127 -16.26 0.32 1.90
C LYS A 127 -15.28 0.59 3.02
#